data_7271e06387fe7654c494843f75525df5
#
_entry.id   7271e06387fe7654c494843f75525df5
#
_cell.length_a   1.000
_cell.length_b   1.000
_cell.length_c   1.000
_cell.angle_alpha   90.00
_cell.angle_beta   90.00
_cell.angle_gamma   90.00
#
_symmetry.space_group_name_H-M   'P 1'
#
loop_
_entity.id
_entity.type
_entity.pdbx_description
1 polymer ?
#
loop_
_entity_poly.entity_id
_entity_poly.type
_entity_poly.pdbx_seq_one_letter_code
_entity_poly.pdbx_strand_id
1 'polypeptide(L)'
;VTKLWPALLAAALLSGCAAPGTTPPAAAVAAAPAAGVVTWQYVRSTWHEARLPGLGVSHRYESSIGWVDVYLYDLKQGYWQAGIDDPRFAAQFESSVNEVRLAVARGLYAEVEVGPITDVRIEGQDFRRVSLRIVHAVTRKAYESFTFLTARNGRLLKYRMSFDTPAPANVDAIAREFIERNLRSGPDMPRAARPLFDT
;
A
#
# COMPACT_ATOMS: atom_id res chain seq x y z
N VAL A 1 -28.27 58.86 23.30
CA VAL A 1 -27.47 60.03 23.59
C VAL A 1 -26.20 59.96 22.73
N THR A 2 -26.23 60.77 21.70
CA THR A 2 -25.25 61.04 20.68
C THR A 2 -23.99 61.69 21.26
N LYS A 3 -22.83 61.33 20.78
CA LYS A 3 -21.68 62.25 20.64
C LYS A 3 -20.76 61.82 19.52
N LEU A 4 -20.85 62.56 18.43
CA LEU A 4 -19.85 62.75 17.37
C LEU A 4 -18.71 63.65 17.91
N TRP A 5 -17.47 63.41 17.51
CA TRP A 5 -16.50 64.49 17.28
C TRP A 5 -15.35 64.02 16.35
N PRO A 6 -14.69 65.03 15.71
CA PRO A 6 -14.34 64.95 14.32
C PRO A 6 -12.84 64.81 14.04
N ALA A 7 -12.57 64.63 12.75
CA ALA A 7 -11.33 64.61 11.97
C ALA A 7 -10.21 65.58 12.42
N LEU A 8 -8.98 65.16 12.20
CA LEU A 8 -7.84 66.03 11.84
C LEU A 8 -6.93 65.27 10.86
N LEU A 9 -6.84 65.84 9.66
CA LEU A 9 -5.86 65.53 8.61
C LEU A 9 -4.48 65.94 9.10
N ALA A 10 -3.45 65.08 8.84
CA ALA A 10 -2.08 65.50 8.68
C ALA A 10 -1.44 64.70 7.55
N ALA A 11 -1.27 65.31 6.40
CA ALA A 11 -0.50 64.80 5.28
C ALA A 11 0.98 64.99 5.60
N ALA A 12 1.74 63.93 5.61
CA ALA A 12 3.21 63.98 5.55
C ALA A 12 3.70 63.21 4.33
N LEU A 13 4.10 63.93 3.32
CA LEU A 13 4.82 63.44 2.16
C LEU A 13 6.26 63.08 2.59
N LEU A 14 6.58 61.81 2.63
CA LEU A 14 7.94 61.32 2.70
C LEU A 14 8.26 60.55 1.43
N SER A 15 9.00 61.22 0.56
CA SER A 15 9.66 60.59 -0.58
C SER A 15 10.70 59.58 -0.07
N GLY A 16 10.42 58.29 -0.13
CA GLY A 16 11.37 57.23 0.18
C GLY A 16 11.84 56.56 -1.09
N CYS A 17 13.15 56.61 -1.32
CA CYS A 17 13.86 55.96 -2.42
C CYS A 17 13.51 54.46 -2.46
N ALA A 18 13.07 53.99 -3.62
CA ALA A 18 12.94 52.58 -3.92
C ALA A 18 14.33 51.93 -3.98
N ALA A 19 14.65 51.08 -3.03
CA ALA A 19 15.77 50.16 -3.13
C ALA A 19 15.39 49.02 -4.09
N PRO A 20 16.30 48.54 -4.97
CA PRO A 20 16.04 47.42 -5.85
C PRO A 20 15.77 46.17 -4.99
N GLY A 21 14.55 45.59 -5.15
CA GLY A 21 14.14 44.41 -4.45
C GLY A 21 15.05 43.22 -4.77
N THR A 22 15.79 42.77 -3.78
CA THR A 22 16.41 41.44 -3.79
C THR A 22 15.28 40.39 -3.72
N THR A 23 15.02 39.78 -4.86
CA THR A 23 14.18 38.56 -4.93
C THR A 23 14.80 37.52 -4.00
N PRO A 24 14.09 36.99 -3.01
CA PRO A 24 14.63 35.89 -2.20
C PRO A 24 14.91 34.70 -3.13
N PRO A 25 16.05 34.01 -2.96
CA PRO A 25 16.34 32.83 -3.74
C PRO A 25 15.18 31.85 -3.55
N ALA A 26 14.62 31.41 -4.69
CA ALA A 26 13.64 30.33 -4.69
C ALA A 26 14.20 29.19 -3.83
N ALA A 27 13.49 28.84 -2.76
CA ALA A 27 13.86 27.71 -1.95
C ALA A 27 14.04 26.51 -2.88
N ALA A 28 15.28 26.05 -2.98
CA ALA A 28 15.59 24.84 -3.72
C ALA A 28 14.73 23.73 -3.11
N VAL A 29 13.73 23.29 -3.86
CA VAL A 29 12.99 22.07 -3.52
C VAL A 29 14.06 21.00 -3.49
N ALA A 30 14.41 20.54 -2.29
CA ALA A 30 15.33 19.44 -2.10
C ALA A 30 14.79 18.29 -2.95
N ALA A 31 15.51 17.91 -4.00
CA ALA A 31 15.18 16.76 -4.80
C ALA A 31 15.06 15.58 -3.84
N ALA A 32 13.90 14.93 -3.83
CA ALA A 32 13.73 13.69 -3.07
C ALA A 32 14.89 12.75 -3.45
N PRO A 33 15.53 12.07 -2.48
CA PRO A 33 16.63 11.18 -2.79
C PRO A 33 16.19 10.21 -3.88
N ALA A 34 17.02 10.03 -4.89
CA ALA A 34 16.79 9.08 -5.96
C ALA A 34 16.42 7.74 -5.30
N ALA A 35 15.23 7.22 -5.61
CA ALA A 35 14.70 6.03 -4.98
C ALA A 35 15.68 4.88 -5.21
N GLY A 36 16.43 4.51 -4.18
CA GLY A 36 17.29 3.35 -4.23
C GLY A 36 16.47 2.12 -4.58
N VAL A 37 17.02 1.21 -5.39
CA VAL A 37 16.35 -0.05 -5.73
C VAL A 37 16.07 -0.81 -4.45
N VAL A 38 14.78 -1.02 -4.14
CA VAL A 38 14.38 -1.79 -2.96
C VAL A 38 14.65 -3.27 -3.22
N THR A 39 15.48 -3.87 -2.38
CA THR A 39 15.77 -5.31 -2.44
C THR A 39 14.83 -6.05 -1.51
N TRP A 40 14.08 -6.99 -2.06
CA TRP A 40 13.18 -7.87 -1.33
C TRP A 40 13.83 -9.24 -1.13
N GLN A 41 13.89 -9.69 0.12
CA GLN A 41 14.42 -11.00 0.48
C GLN A 41 13.26 -11.94 0.80
N TYR A 42 13.26 -13.12 0.18
CA TYR A 42 12.34 -14.18 0.58
C TYR A 42 12.70 -14.70 1.98
N VAL A 43 11.70 -14.82 2.85
CA VAL A 43 11.88 -15.26 4.24
C VAL A 43 11.38 -16.67 4.45
N ARG A 44 10.11 -16.95 4.08
CA ARG A 44 9.47 -18.24 4.31
C ARG A 44 8.21 -18.43 3.48
N SER A 45 7.78 -19.69 3.38
CA SER A 45 6.43 -20.06 2.98
C SER A 45 5.66 -20.62 4.17
N THR A 46 4.36 -20.36 4.22
CA THR A 46 3.44 -20.92 5.19
C THR A 46 2.32 -21.64 4.45
N TRP A 47 2.19 -22.93 4.69
CA TRP A 47 1.14 -23.76 4.14
C TRP A 47 -0.07 -23.74 5.09
N HIS A 48 -1.17 -23.18 4.61
CA HIS A 48 -2.39 -23.00 5.41
C HIS A 48 -3.37 -24.16 5.25
N GLU A 49 -3.22 -24.95 4.21
CA GLU A 49 -4.14 -25.98 3.75
C GLU A 49 -4.47 -27.03 4.83
N ALA A 50 -3.48 -27.41 5.65
CA ALA A 50 -3.68 -28.38 6.73
C ALA A 50 -4.58 -27.88 7.87
N ARG A 51 -4.60 -26.56 8.12
CA ARG A 51 -5.39 -25.94 9.20
C ARG A 51 -6.71 -25.38 8.70
N LEU A 52 -6.70 -24.80 7.51
CA LEU A 52 -7.83 -24.14 6.89
C LEU A 52 -7.83 -24.47 5.39
N PRO A 53 -8.53 -25.55 5.01
CA PRO A 53 -8.61 -26.00 3.64
C PRO A 53 -9.13 -24.91 2.69
N GLY A 54 -8.44 -24.73 1.57
CA GLY A 54 -8.73 -23.70 0.59
C GLY A 54 -7.96 -22.38 0.80
N LEU A 55 -7.20 -22.24 1.90
CA LEU A 55 -6.33 -21.06 2.10
C LEU A 55 -4.94 -21.21 1.49
N GLY A 56 -4.62 -22.37 0.92
CA GLY A 56 -3.43 -22.61 0.12
C GLY A 56 -2.11 -22.27 0.82
N VAL A 57 -1.31 -21.39 0.21
CA VAL A 57 0.03 -21.03 0.68
C VAL A 57 0.23 -19.51 0.68
N SER A 58 1.06 -19.03 1.60
CA SER A 58 1.60 -17.67 1.54
C SER A 58 3.13 -17.67 1.54
N HIS A 59 3.71 -16.67 0.85
CA HIS A 59 5.14 -16.42 0.77
C HIS A 59 5.44 -15.05 1.37
N ARG A 60 6.35 -15.00 2.35
CA ARG A 60 6.79 -13.77 3.00
C ARG A 60 8.07 -13.26 2.38
N TYR A 61 8.07 -11.97 2.04
CA TYR A 61 9.25 -11.20 1.62
C TYR A 61 9.42 -10.01 2.55
N GLU A 62 10.67 -9.66 2.86
CA GLU A 62 11.01 -8.51 3.71
C GLU A 62 12.06 -7.63 3.02
N SER A 63 12.04 -6.35 3.38
CA SER A 63 12.99 -5.33 2.94
C SER A 63 13.28 -4.35 4.08
N SER A 64 14.17 -3.39 3.84
CA SER A 64 14.47 -2.33 4.82
C SER A 64 13.31 -1.36 5.06
N ILE A 65 12.26 -1.38 4.24
CA ILE A 65 11.14 -0.44 4.29
C ILE A 65 9.80 -1.11 4.58
N GLY A 66 9.75 -2.42 4.77
CA GLY A 66 8.51 -3.14 5.03
C GLY A 66 8.52 -4.58 4.54
N TRP A 67 7.34 -5.14 4.34
CA TRP A 67 7.18 -6.54 3.94
C TRP A 67 6.03 -6.76 2.98
N VAL A 68 6.07 -7.91 2.28
CA VAL A 68 5.02 -8.39 1.39
C VAL A 68 4.69 -9.84 1.72
N ASP A 69 3.42 -10.13 1.88
CA ASP A 69 2.88 -11.48 1.88
C ASP A 69 2.14 -11.73 0.56
N VAL A 70 2.55 -12.77 -0.16
CA VAL A 70 1.93 -13.22 -1.41
C VAL A 70 1.13 -14.47 -1.12
N TYR A 71 -0.19 -14.43 -1.31
CA TYR A 71 -1.10 -15.55 -1.04
C TYR A 71 -1.60 -16.15 -2.34
N LEU A 72 -1.60 -17.48 -2.42
CA LEU A 72 -2.20 -18.28 -3.50
C LEU A 72 -3.20 -19.24 -2.90
N TYR A 73 -4.48 -19.08 -3.22
CA TYR A 73 -5.56 -19.84 -2.59
C TYR A 73 -6.78 -19.95 -3.51
N ASP A 74 -7.71 -20.87 -3.24
CA ASP A 74 -8.91 -21.08 -4.06
C ASP A 74 -10.22 -21.15 -3.26
N LEU A 75 -10.13 -21.18 -1.92
CA LEU A 75 -11.25 -21.32 -0.98
C LEU A 75 -12.07 -22.57 -1.20
N LYS A 76 -11.52 -23.57 -1.89
CA LYS A 76 -12.24 -24.77 -2.37
C LYS A 76 -13.49 -24.46 -3.21
N GLN A 77 -13.50 -23.31 -3.87
CA GLN A 77 -14.60 -22.88 -4.73
C GLN A 77 -14.38 -23.24 -6.21
N GLY A 78 -13.40 -24.10 -6.49
CA GLY A 78 -13.06 -24.51 -7.84
C GLY A 78 -12.29 -23.45 -8.61
N TYR A 79 -12.41 -23.49 -9.93
CA TYR A 79 -11.69 -22.60 -10.84
C TYR A 79 -12.19 -21.15 -10.73
N TRP A 80 -11.27 -20.21 -10.56
CA TRP A 80 -11.50 -18.77 -10.60
C TRP A 80 -11.19 -18.25 -12.00
N GLN A 81 -12.13 -17.50 -12.61
CA GLN A 81 -11.91 -16.83 -13.89
C GLN A 81 -10.81 -15.80 -13.74
N ALA A 82 -9.90 -15.75 -14.71
CA ALA A 82 -8.75 -14.84 -14.66
C ALA A 82 -9.18 -13.35 -14.60
N GLY A 83 -8.43 -12.56 -13.84
CA GLY A 83 -8.70 -11.14 -13.64
C GLY A 83 -9.60 -10.88 -12.45
N ILE A 84 -10.50 -9.93 -12.61
CA ILE A 84 -11.42 -9.43 -11.58
C ILE A 84 -12.89 -9.64 -11.94
N ASP A 85 -13.16 -10.31 -13.08
CA ASP A 85 -14.50 -10.43 -13.66
C ASP A 85 -15.29 -11.66 -13.18
N ASP A 86 -14.67 -12.53 -12.37
CA ASP A 86 -15.41 -13.66 -11.78
C ASP A 86 -16.54 -13.11 -10.88
N PRO A 87 -17.80 -13.58 -11.03
CA PRO A 87 -18.93 -13.06 -10.27
C PRO A 87 -18.73 -13.09 -8.74
N ARG A 88 -17.91 -14.01 -8.25
CA ARG A 88 -17.58 -14.17 -6.82
C ARG A 88 -16.49 -13.22 -6.35
N PHE A 89 -15.75 -12.60 -7.29
CA PHE A 89 -14.53 -11.85 -7.00
C PHE A 89 -14.79 -10.63 -6.10
N ALA A 90 -15.84 -9.87 -6.38
CA ALA A 90 -16.19 -8.68 -5.59
C ALA A 90 -16.41 -9.02 -4.12
N ALA A 91 -17.21 -10.05 -3.84
CA ALA A 91 -17.47 -10.51 -2.46
C ALA A 91 -16.20 -11.00 -1.77
N GLN A 92 -15.30 -11.67 -2.50
CA GLN A 92 -14.03 -12.14 -1.95
C GLN A 92 -13.07 -10.98 -1.65
N PHE A 93 -13.04 -9.95 -2.50
CA PHE A 93 -12.25 -8.76 -2.23
C PHE A 93 -12.75 -8.02 -0.98
N GLU A 94 -14.07 -7.82 -0.86
CA GLU A 94 -14.69 -7.24 0.33
C GLU A 94 -14.40 -8.05 1.60
N SER A 95 -14.48 -9.37 1.53
CA SER A 95 -14.10 -10.27 2.62
C SER A 95 -12.66 -10.02 3.06
N SER A 96 -11.72 -9.90 2.12
CA SER A 96 -10.31 -9.62 2.41
C SER A 96 -10.10 -8.26 3.09
N VAL A 97 -10.88 -7.24 2.74
CA VAL A 97 -10.86 -5.93 3.41
C VAL A 97 -11.46 -6.03 4.82
N ASN A 98 -12.57 -6.75 4.96
CA ASN A 98 -13.22 -6.94 6.26
C ASN A 98 -12.35 -7.74 7.25
N GLU A 99 -11.55 -8.70 6.79
CA GLU A 99 -10.58 -9.40 7.64
C GLU A 99 -9.61 -8.41 8.32
N VAL A 100 -9.17 -7.36 7.61
CA VAL A 100 -8.30 -6.33 8.19
C VAL A 100 -9.05 -5.49 9.22
N ARG A 101 -10.31 -5.13 8.96
CA ARG A 101 -11.15 -4.40 9.94
C ARG A 101 -11.39 -5.24 11.20
N LEU A 102 -11.70 -6.53 11.04
CA LEU A 102 -11.92 -7.45 12.16
C LEU A 102 -10.66 -7.68 13.02
N ALA A 103 -9.47 -7.43 12.47
CA ALA A 103 -8.23 -7.50 13.22
C ALA A 103 -8.16 -6.46 14.36
N VAL A 104 -8.89 -5.34 14.27
CA VAL A 104 -9.05 -4.37 15.37
C VAL A 104 -9.80 -5.01 16.53
N ALA A 105 -10.96 -5.63 16.29
CA ALA A 105 -11.75 -6.31 17.32
C ALA A 105 -10.99 -7.49 17.96
N ARG A 106 -10.02 -8.07 17.24
CA ARG A 106 -9.14 -9.15 17.76
C ARG A 106 -7.91 -8.62 18.50
N GLY A 107 -7.74 -7.30 18.64
CA GLY A 107 -6.63 -6.68 19.34
C GLY A 107 -5.28 -6.79 18.59
N LEU A 108 -5.28 -7.10 17.31
CA LEU A 108 -4.07 -7.13 16.47
C LEU A 108 -3.67 -5.73 16.00
N TYR A 109 -4.67 -4.92 15.68
CA TYR A 109 -4.52 -3.53 15.29
C TYR A 109 -5.26 -2.61 16.26
N ALA A 110 -4.70 -1.44 16.54
CA ALA A 110 -5.36 -0.40 17.29
C ALA A 110 -6.31 0.42 16.39
N GLU A 111 -5.87 0.65 15.16
CA GLU A 111 -6.58 1.47 14.18
C GLU A 111 -6.39 0.88 12.79
N VAL A 112 -7.43 1.00 11.98
CA VAL A 112 -7.42 0.69 10.54
C VAL A 112 -8.26 1.73 9.82
N GLU A 113 -7.62 2.48 8.93
CA GLU A 113 -8.28 3.35 7.97
C GLU A 113 -8.26 2.67 6.60
N VAL A 114 -9.41 2.60 5.96
CA VAL A 114 -9.56 2.01 4.62
C VAL A 114 -9.69 3.14 3.62
N GLY A 115 -8.73 3.23 2.73
CA GLY A 115 -8.71 4.21 1.65
C GLY A 115 -9.53 3.76 0.42
N PRO A 116 -9.35 4.45 -0.71
CA PRO A 116 -10.11 4.16 -1.91
C PRO A 116 -9.78 2.77 -2.49
N ILE A 117 -10.84 2.13 -3.02
CA ILE A 117 -10.74 0.91 -3.82
C ILE A 117 -10.63 1.32 -5.29
N THR A 118 -9.64 0.78 -6.00
CA THR A 118 -9.39 1.07 -7.41
C THR A 118 -9.01 -0.19 -8.17
N ASP A 119 -9.33 -0.25 -9.45
CA ASP A 119 -8.85 -1.30 -10.33
C ASP A 119 -7.60 -0.80 -11.06
N VAL A 120 -6.58 -1.64 -11.15
CA VAL A 120 -5.27 -1.31 -11.74
C VAL A 120 -4.79 -2.46 -12.62
N ARG A 121 -4.08 -2.14 -13.72
CA ARG A 121 -3.48 -3.12 -14.61
C ARG A 121 -1.97 -3.19 -14.42
N ILE A 122 -1.44 -4.41 -14.18
CA ILE A 122 -0.03 -4.68 -13.96
C ILE A 122 0.37 -5.90 -14.78
N GLU A 123 1.36 -5.79 -15.68
CA GLU A 123 1.80 -6.87 -16.58
C GLU A 123 0.64 -7.55 -17.32
N GLY A 124 -0.29 -6.76 -17.82
CA GLY A 124 -1.46 -7.28 -18.55
C GLY A 124 -2.54 -7.93 -17.68
N GLN A 125 -2.34 -8.04 -16.36
CA GLN A 125 -3.27 -8.61 -15.40
C GLN A 125 -4.05 -7.51 -14.68
N ASP A 126 -5.37 -7.63 -14.59
CA ASP A 126 -6.22 -6.70 -13.84
C ASP A 126 -6.28 -7.10 -12.37
N PHE A 127 -6.07 -6.12 -11.50
CA PHE A 127 -6.12 -6.24 -10.04
C PHE A 127 -7.13 -5.26 -9.47
N ARG A 128 -7.83 -5.67 -8.41
CA ARG A 128 -8.48 -4.74 -7.50
C ARG A 128 -7.56 -4.42 -6.34
N ARG A 129 -7.42 -3.15 -6.03
CA ARG A 129 -6.50 -2.61 -5.02
C ARG A 129 -7.27 -1.80 -3.98
N VAL A 130 -6.80 -1.87 -2.73
CA VAL A 130 -7.18 -0.95 -1.65
C VAL A 130 -5.92 -0.48 -0.94
N SER A 131 -5.88 0.79 -0.57
CA SER A 131 -4.90 1.35 0.36
C SER A 131 -5.45 1.29 1.79
N LEU A 132 -4.57 1.12 2.76
CA LEU A 132 -4.91 0.98 4.17
C LEU A 132 -3.87 1.73 5.01
N ARG A 133 -4.30 2.44 6.03
CA ARG A 133 -3.41 2.87 7.11
C ARG A 133 -3.69 2.01 8.33
N ILE A 134 -2.67 1.39 8.88
CA ILE A 134 -2.79 0.41 9.96
C ILE A 134 -1.89 0.82 11.12
N VAL A 135 -2.41 0.80 12.34
CA VAL A 135 -1.62 0.99 13.56
C VAL A 135 -1.60 -0.31 14.36
N HIS A 136 -0.42 -0.86 14.60
CA HIS A 136 -0.27 -2.10 15.38
C HIS A 136 -0.68 -1.89 16.83
N ALA A 137 -1.46 -2.80 17.42
CA ALA A 137 -2.04 -2.61 18.75
C ALA A 137 -0.99 -2.47 19.85
N VAL A 138 0.04 -3.31 19.84
CA VAL A 138 1.05 -3.37 20.91
C VAL A 138 2.15 -2.34 20.69
N THR A 139 2.76 -2.34 19.50
CA THR A 139 3.93 -1.48 19.24
C THR A 139 3.55 -0.04 18.91
N ARG A 140 2.27 0.23 18.63
CA ARG A 140 1.74 1.52 18.14
C ARG A 140 2.41 2.02 16.86
N LYS A 141 3.18 1.16 16.20
CA LYS A 141 3.82 1.47 14.92
C LYS A 141 2.74 1.57 13.84
N ALA A 142 2.82 2.64 13.05
CA ALA A 142 1.93 2.86 11.92
C ALA A 142 2.55 2.30 10.63
N TYR A 143 1.70 1.84 9.71
CA TYR A 143 2.08 1.31 8.41
C TYR A 143 1.17 1.86 7.33
N GLU A 144 1.73 2.20 6.18
CA GLU A 144 0.99 2.30 4.94
C GLU A 144 0.92 0.92 4.30
N SER A 145 -0.29 0.46 4.02
CA SER A 145 -0.50 -0.90 3.53
C SER A 145 -1.35 -0.90 2.27
N PHE A 146 -1.11 -1.92 1.44
CA PHE A 146 -1.89 -2.16 0.23
C PHE A 146 -2.31 -3.62 0.17
N THR A 147 -3.52 -3.84 -0.32
CA THR A 147 -3.96 -5.16 -0.77
C THR A 147 -4.26 -5.08 -2.25
N PHE A 148 -3.63 -5.96 -3.03
CA PHE A 148 -3.95 -6.21 -4.43
C PHE A 148 -4.48 -7.63 -4.55
N LEU A 149 -5.58 -7.82 -5.23
CA LEU A 149 -6.19 -9.12 -5.48
C LEU A 149 -6.53 -9.28 -6.95
N THR A 150 -6.26 -10.46 -7.48
CA THR A 150 -6.66 -10.91 -8.81
C THR A 150 -6.92 -12.40 -8.78
N ALA A 151 -7.50 -12.94 -9.86
CA ALA A 151 -7.49 -14.37 -10.12
C ALA A 151 -6.55 -14.71 -11.28
N ARG A 152 -5.74 -15.75 -11.12
CA ARG A 152 -4.77 -16.22 -12.11
C ARG A 152 -4.60 -17.73 -12.00
N ASN A 153 -4.55 -18.43 -13.14
CA ASN A 153 -4.38 -19.88 -13.21
C ASN A 153 -5.39 -20.65 -12.34
N GLY A 154 -6.64 -20.19 -12.33
CA GLY A 154 -7.73 -20.82 -11.58
C GLY A 154 -7.72 -20.57 -10.07
N ARG A 155 -6.83 -19.72 -9.56
CA ARG A 155 -6.67 -19.39 -8.14
C ARG A 155 -6.71 -17.89 -7.90
N LEU A 156 -6.97 -17.51 -6.68
CA LEU A 156 -6.81 -16.14 -6.20
C LEU A 156 -5.34 -15.88 -5.88
N LEU A 157 -4.83 -14.74 -6.34
CA LEU A 157 -3.50 -14.23 -6.07
C LEU A 157 -3.65 -12.90 -5.33
N LYS A 158 -3.23 -12.86 -4.06
CA LYS A 158 -3.33 -11.68 -3.21
C LYS A 158 -1.93 -11.26 -2.77
N TYR A 159 -1.60 -9.98 -3.00
CA TYR A 159 -0.45 -9.33 -2.40
C TYR A 159 -0.93 -8.45 -1.26
N ARG A 160 -0.40 -8.66 -0.07
CA ARG A 160 -0.57 -7.79 1.08
C ARG A 160 0.77 -7.19 1.44
N MET A 161 0.88 -5.89 1.26
CA MET A 161 2.10 -5.13 1.47
C MET A 161 1.92 -4.20 2.64
N SER A 162 2.96 -4.03 3.47
CA SER A 162 2.97 -3.06 4.56
C SER A 162 4.34 -2.39 4.59
N PHE A 163 4.32 -1.08 4.57
CA PHE A 163 5.50 -0.22 4.57
C PHE A 163 5.57 0.56 5.87
N ASP A 164 6.77 0.69 6.41
CA ASP A 164 7.03 1.48 7.61
C ASP A 164 6.67 2.96 7.38
N THR A 165 6.04 3.60 8.35
CA THR A 165 5.70 5.02 8.28
C THR A 165 6.81 5.87 8.91
N PRO A 166 7.27 6.96 8.24
CA PRO A 166 6.79 7.46 6.94
C PRO A 166 7.22 6.58 5.77
N ALA A 167 6.28 6.24 4.91
CA ALA A 167 6.58 5.47 3.72
C ALA A 167 7.31 6.33 2.67
N PRO A 168 8.11 5.72 1.78
CA PRO A 168 8.71 6.45 0.66
C PRO A 168 7.66 7.14 -0.21
N ALA A 169 7.95 8.33 -0.72
CA ALA A 169 7.02 9.09 -1.57
C ALA A 169 6.58 8.31 -2.84
N ASN A 170 7.41 7.37 -3.30
CA ASN A 170 7.14 6.51 -4.45
C ASN A 170 6.67 5.09 -4.07
N VAL A 171 6.09 4.91 -2.88
CA VAL A 171 5.67 3.59 -2.36
C VAL A 171 4.76 2.82 -3.32
N ASP A 172 3.87 3.51 -4.05
CA ASP A 172 3.03 2.88 -5.07
C ASP A 172 3.84 2.29 -6.23
N ALA A 173 4.89 2.97 -6.67
CA ALA A 173 5.79 2.46 -7.72
C ALA A 173 6.59 1.25 -7.23
N ILE A 174 7.06 1.28 -5.97
CA ILE A 174 7.77 0.17 -5.34
C ILE A 174 6.86 -1.07 -5.24
N ALA A 175 5.61 -0.88 -4.81
CA ALA A 175 4.63 -1.96 -4.72
C ALA A 175 4.36 -2.58 -6.11
N ARG A 176 4.15 -1.74 -7.12
CA ARG A 176 3.95 -2.17 -8.51
C ARG A 176 5.16 -2.95 -9.04
N GLU A 177 6.37 -2.44 -8.86
CA GLU A 177 7.60 -3.10 -9.32
C GLU A 177 7.77 -4.49 -8.68
N PHE A 178 7.48 -4.64 -7.40
CA PHE A 178 7.48 -5.96 -6.75
C PHE A 178 6.51 -6.92 -7.43
N ILE A 179 5.26 -6.50 -7.66
CA ILE A 179 4.22 -7.33 -8.31
C ILE A 179 4.67 -7.72 -9.71
N GLU A 180 5.16 -6.78 -10.52
CA GLU A 180 5.66 -7.02 -11.87
C GLU A 180 6.76 -8.08 -11.90
N ARG A 181 7.76 -7.96 -11.03
CA ARG A 181 8.84 -8.94 -10.92
C ARG A 181 8.34 -10.31 -10.47
N ASN A 182 7.43 -10.35 -9.50
CA ASN A 182 6.86 -11.58 -8.98
C ASN A 182 6.00 -12.29 -10.05
N LEU A 183 5.19 -11.55 -10.82
CA LEU A 183 4.40 -12.10 -11.93
C LEU A 183 5.27 -12.71 -13.04
N ARG A 184 6.41 -12.06 -13.38
CA ARG A 184 7.37 -12.58 -14.37
C ARG A 184 8.13 -13.81 -13.89
N SER A 185 8.46 -13.87 -12.61
CA SER A 185 9.18 -14.99 -12.01
C SER A 185 8.33 -16.24 -11.78
N GLY A 186 6.99 -16.09 -11.87
CA GLY A 186 6.01 -17.08 -11.49
C GLY A 186 5.74 -17.05 -9.96
N PRO A 187 4.53 -16.63 -9.56
CA PRO A 187 4.18 -16.51 -8.14
C PRO A 187 4.06 -17.87 -7.45
N ASP A 188 4.06 -18.97 -8.20
CA ASP A 188 3.66 -20.28 -7.69
C ASP A 188 4.63 -20.87 -6.66
N MET A 189 5.93 -20.51 -6.71
CA MET A 189 6.91 -20.87 -5.64
C MET A 189 8.24 -20.12 -5.82
N PRO A 190 8.79 -19.48 -4.79
CA PRO A 190 10.20 -19.09 -4.80
C PRO A 190 11.06 -20.34 -5.01
N ARG A 191 12.10 -20.23 -5.81
CA ARG A 191 13.00 -21.36 -6.13
C ARG A 191 13.58 -22.06 -4.89
N ALA A 192 13.72 -21.31 -3.77
CA ALA A 192 14.18 -21.80 -2.48
C ALA A 192 13.11 -22.54 -1.65
N ALA A 193 11.84 -22.47 -2.05
CA ALA A 193 10.71 -23.05 -1.31
C ALA A 193 10.12 -24.30 -1.97
N ARG A 194 10.73 -24.82 -3.03
CA ARG A 194 10.35 -26.14 -3.55
C ARG A 194 10.72 -27.19 -2.51
N PRO A 195 9.73 -27.93 -1.95
CA PRO A 195 10.08 -29.06 -1.09
C PRO A 195 10.93 -30.04 -1.91
N LEU A 196 12.01 -30.53 -1.32
CA LEU A 196 12.86 -31.61 -1.85
C LEU A 196 12.10 -32.97 -1.79
N PHE A 197 10.86 -33.01 -2.24
CA PHE A 197 10.06 -34.23 -2.36
C PHE A 197 9.80 -34.50 -3.84
N ASP A 198 10.87 -34.76 -4.58
CA ASP A 198 10.86 -35.57 -5.78
C ASP A 198 11.59 -36.88 -5.43
N THR A 199 10.84 -37.86 -4.92
CA THR A 199 11.14 -39.29 -5.05
C THR A 199 9.83 -40.05 -5.13
#